data_9617db478f9771a9c7ebbe1c9a329850
#
_entry.id   9617db478f9771a9c7ebbe1c9a329850
#
_cell.length_a   1.000
_cell.length_b   1.000
_cell.length_c   1.000
_cell.angle_alpha   90.00
_cell.angle_beta   90.00
_cell.angle_gamma   90.00
#
_symmetry.space_group_name_H-M   'P 1'
#
loop_
_entity.id
_entity.type
_entity.pdbx_description
1 polymer ?
#
loop_
_entity_poly.entity_id
_entity_poly.type
_entity_poly.pdbx_seq_one_letter_code
_entity_poly.pdbx_strand_id
1 'polypeptide(L)' 'MEEKEAKSLTPPLQDLGECKIVWKDEDKTKVGRGKITQDDENFVYLTGEKGTVIVNKKDIIAIKAAAE' A
#
# COMPACT_ATOMS: atom_id res chain seq x y z
N MET A 1 12.87 4.42 -21.38
CA MET A 1 12.91 4.21 -21.00
C MET A 1 13.37 4.10 -20.06
N GLU A 2 13.73 4.22 -19.76
CA GLU A 2 14.30 4.00 -19.00
C GLU A 2 14.10 4.29 -17.74
N GLU A 3 13.62 4.98 -17.43
CA GLU A 3 13.38 5.32 -16.26
C GLU A 3 12.75 4.31 -15.59
N LYS A 4 12.17 3.60 -16.17
CA LYS A 4 11.58 2.63 -15.58
C LYS A 4 12.44 1.72 -14.99
N GLU A 5 13.54 1.67 -15.36
CA GLU A 5 14.41 0.80 -14.85
C GLU A 5 14.69 1.06 -13.46
N ALA A 6 14.76 2.22 -13.04
CA ALA A 6 15.04 2.51 -11.68
C ALA A 6 13.98 1.94 -10.83
N LYS A 7 12.80 1.91 -11.32
CA LYS A 7 11.82 1.40 -10.54
C LYS A 7 11.86 -0.04 -10.45
N SER A 8 12.52 -0.69 -11.26
CA SER A 8 12.52 -2.12 -11.24
C SER A 8 13.23 -2.68 -10.03
N LEU A 9 13.88 -1.87 -9.25
CA LEU A 9 14.54 -2.39 -8.08
C LEU A 9 13.55 -2.77 -6.98
N THR A 10 12.32 -2.31 -7.06
CA THR A 10 11.32 -2.70 -6.09
C THR A 10 10.10 -3.16 -6.84
N PRO A 11 9.37 -4.10 -6.31
CA PRO A 11 8.17 -4.56 -7.00
C PRO A 11 7.07 -3.54 -6.92
N PRO A 12 6.15 -3.53 -7.86
CA PRO A 12 4.99 -2.69 -7.76
C PRO A 12 4.20 -3.06 -6.52
N LEU A 13 3.52 -2.11 -5.93
CA LEU A 13 2.77 -2.38 -4.72
C LEU A 13 1.72 -3.46 -4.95
N GLN A 14 1.13 -3.48 -6.10
CA GLN A 14 0.10 -4.47 -6.37
C GLN A 14 0.62 -5.89 -6.47
N ASP A 15 1.91 -6.04 -6.66
CA ASP A 15 2.49 -7.37 -6.76
C ASP A 15 2.98 -7.91 -5.42
N LEU A 16 2.80 -7.17 -4.34
CA LEU A 16 3.25 -7.65 -3.06
C LEU A 16 2.35 -8.73 -2.46
N GLY A 17 1.19 -8.94 -3.04
CA GLY A 17 0.25 -9.88 -2.48
C GLY A 17 -0.35 -9.28 -1.24
N GLU A 18 -0.54 -10.08 -0.23
CA GLU A 18 -1.12 -9.55 0.99
C GLU A 18 -0.13 -8.69 1.71
N CYS A 19 -0.55 -7.55 2.20
CA CYS A 19 0.34 -6.65 2.89
C CYS A 19 -0.32 -6.00 4.06
N LYS A 20 0.51 -5.36 4.86
CA LYS A 20 0.07 -4.64 6.02
C LYS A 20 0.46 -3.19 5.77
N ILE A 21 -0.49 -2.28 5.90
CA ILE A 21 -0.21 -0.87 5.75
C ILE A 21 -0.46 -0.18 7.07
N VAL A 22 0.49 0.66 7.47
CA VAL A 22 0.36 1.47 8.67
C VAL A 22 0.27 2.90 8.20
N TRP A 23 -0.75 3.61 8.59
CA TRP A 23 -0.91 5.00 8.19
C TRP A 23 -1.42 5.84 9.34
N LYS A 24 -1.27 7.12 9.20
CA LYS A 24 -1.72 8.03 10.23
C LYS A 24 -3.05 8.63 9.82
N ASP A 25 -4.02 8.57 10.72
CA ASP A 25 -5.34 9.10 10.43
C ASP A 25 -5.64 10.10 11.54
N GLU A 26 -5.48 11.37 11.23
CA GLU A 26 -5.62 12.44 12.20
C GLU A 26 -4.58 12.24 13.28
N ASP A 27 -4.97 11.99 14.49
CA ASP A 27 -4.00 11.80 15.54
C ASP A 27 -3.73 10.35 15.85
N LYS A 28 -4.28 9.45 15.09
CA LYS A 28 -4.16 8.04 15.41
C LYS A 28 -3.42 7.29 14.35
N THR A 29 -2.74 6.25 14.75
CA THR A 29 -2.07 5.37 13.82
C THR A 29 -2.98 4.18 13.58
N LYS A 30 -3.24 3.90 12.33
CA LYS A 30 -4.11 2.79 11.97
C LYS A 30 -3.36 1.76 11.15
N VAL A 31 -3.81 0.54 11.24
CA VAL A 31 -3.17 -0.56 10.56
C VAL A 31 -4.23 -1.33 9.80
N GLY A 32 -3.96 -1.67 8.57
CA GLY A 32 -4.86 -2.49 7.78
C GLY A 32 -4.10 -3.59 7.09
N ARG A 33 -4.78 -4.67 6.80
CA ARG A 33 -4.19 -5.80 6.10
C ARG A 33 -5.07 -6.19 4.95
N GLY A 34 -4.47 -6.61 3.89
CA GLY A 34 -5.19 -7.04 2.71
C GLY A 34 -4.31 -6.95 1.51
N LYS A 35 -4.92 -6.86 0.34
CA LYS A 35 -4.18 -6.76 -0.89
C LYS A 35 -4.38 -5.38 -1.47
N ILE A 36 -3.32 -4.83 -2.04
CA ILE A 36 -3.43 -3.55 -2.70
C ILE A 36 -4.00 -3.81 -4.07
N THR A 37 -5.23 -3.36 -4.30
CA THR A 37 -5.90 -3.62 -5.55
C THR A 37 -5.77 -2.47 -6.52
N GLN A 38 -5.36 -1.31 -6.05
CA GLN A 38 -5.15 -0.19 -6.94
C GLN A 38 -4.13 0.75 -6.32
N ASP A 39 -3.24 1.27 -7.12
CA ASP A 39 -2.17 2.13 -6.65
C ASP A 39 -2.17 3.36 -7.53
N ASP A 40 -2.87 4.40 -7.10
CA ASP A 40 -2.93 5.63 -7.85
C ASP A 40 -1.82 6.55 -7.42
N GLU A 41 -1.72 7.68 -8.08
CA GLU A 41 -0.69 8.63 -7.76
C GLU A 41 -0.77 9.11 -6.32
N ASN A 42 -1.94 9.30 -5.80
CA ASN A 42 -2.12 9.84 -4.45
C ASN A 42 -2.74 8.88 -3.47
N PHE A 43 -3.29 7.80 -3.92
CA PHE A 43 -4.02 6.90 -3.06
C PHE A 43 -3.69 5.45 -3.31
N VAL A 44 -3.82 4.66 -2.27
CA VAL A 44 -3.66 3.21 -2.37
C VAL A 44 -4.97 2.61 -1.89
N TYR A 45 -5.46 1.63 -2.63
CA TYR A 45 -6.70 0.96 -2.28
C TYR A 45 -6.34 -0.41 -1.71
N LEU A 46 -6.67 -0.61 -0.45
CA LEU A 46 -6.35 -1.86 0.24
C LEU A 46 -7.65 -2.62 0.47
N THR A 47 -7.73 -3.80 -0.08
CA THR A 47 -8.93 -4.61 0.04
C THR A 47 -8.67 -5.79 0.95
N GLY A 48 -9.46 -5.90 1.99
CA GLY A 48 -9.35 -7.01 2.92
C GLY A 48 -10.70 -7.68 3.09
N GLU A 49 -10.83 -8.49 4.10
CA GLU A 49 -12.05 -9.20 4.32
C GLU A 49 -13.23 -8.30 4.61
N LYS A 50 -12.97 -7.18 5.21
CA LYS A 50 -14.04 -6.27 5.58
C LYS A 50 -14.37 -5.22 4.55
N GLY A 51 -13.67 -5.21 3.46
CA GLY A 51 -13.93 -4.22 2.42
C GLY A 51 -12.68 -3.52 1.97
N THR A 52 -12.86 -2.40 1.30
CA THR A 52 -11.74 -1.66 0.73
C THR A 52 -11.53 -0.37 1.50
N VAL A 53 -10.27 -0.11 1.82
CA VAL A 53 -9.89 1.13 2.48
C VAL A 53 -9.02 1.92 1.51
N ILE A 54 -9.32 3.19 1.37
CA ILE A 54 -8.54 4.06 0.50
C ILE A 54 -7.65 4.91 1.39
N VAL A 55 -6.34 4.80 1.21
CA VAL A 55 -5.37 5.46 2.07
C VAL A 55 -4.57 6.45 1.26
N ASN A 56 -4.45 7.67 1.76
CA ASN A 56 -3.67 8.70 1.09
C ASN A 56 -2.20 8.37 1.28
N LYS A 57 -1.45 8.37 0.19
CA LYS A 57 -0.05 8.00 0.26
C LYS A 57 0.77 8.89 1.18
N LYS A 58 0.38 10.14 1.33
CA LYS A 58 1.11 11.02 2.21
C LYS A 58 1.01 10.59 3.65
N ASP A 59 -0.04 9.87 4.00
CA ASP A 59 -0.26 9.49 5.38
C ASP A 59 0.33 8.13 5.70
N ILE A 60 0.85 7.44 4.72
CA ILE A 60 1.36 6.10 4.96
C ILE A 60 2.70 6.16 5.66
N ILE A 61 2.83 5.42 6.73
CA ILE A 61 4.06 5.35 7.49
C ILE A 61 4.90 4.19 7.00
N ALA A 62 4.26 3.06 6.74
CA ALA A 62 5.01 1.88 6.30
C ALA A 62 4.08 0.92 5.57
N ILE A 63 4.63 0.20 4.62
CA ILE A 63 3.91 -0.86 3.94
C ILE A 63 4.83 -2.07 4.00
N LYS A 64 4.31 -3.18 4.50
CA LYS A 64 5.10 -4.39 4.59
C LYS A 64 4.36 -5.53 3.94
N ALA A 65 5.08 -6.38 3.24
CA ALA A 65 4.48 -7.58 2.69
C ALA A 65 4.19 -8.51 3.85
N ALA A 66 3.00 -9.03 3.91
CA ALA A 66 2.61 -9.85 5.02
C ALA A 66 2.99 -11.30 4.84
N ALA A 67 3.35 -11.67 3.72
CA ALA A 67 3.62 -13.07 3.48
C ALA A 67 4.84 -13.51 4.18
N GLU A 68 4.93 -14.44 4.53
CA GLU A 68 5.93 -14.90 4.93
C GLU A 68 6.23 -15.44 4.89
#